data_75c53b043a2d3e4270248b997f6f6fca
#
_entry.id   75c53b043a2d3e4270248b997f6f6fca
#
_cell.length_a   1.000
_cell.length_b   1.000
_cell.length_c   1.000
_cell.angle_alpha   90.00
_cell.angle_beta   90.00
_cell.angle_gamma   90.00
#
_symmetry.space_group_name_H-M   'P 1'
#
loop_
_entity.id
_entity.type
_entity.pdbx_description
1 polymer ?
#
loop_
_entity_poly.entity_id
_entity_poly.type
_entity_poly.pdbx_seq_one_letter_code
_entity_poly.pdbx_strand_id
1 'polypeptide(L)'
;MVSQGNPVSDGFGDTIMMSKEILMVADAVSNEKGVSRAVIFEAIESALATATKKLYDREEIECRVSVDQDTGEYETFRVWTVVDEEEYLEEGSQYTLEQAAERDKALVIGDTWEEKIDNVEFGRIAAQTAKQVIVQKVREAEREIVISEYADRVGELVAGTVKKVTRDNIICDLGNNAEALLPRDQM
;
A
#
# COMPACT_ATOMS: atom_id res chain seq x y z
N MET A 1 13.12 15.66 49.71
CA MET A 1 12.70 14.54 48.88
C MET A 1 12.55 15.05 47.46
N VAL A 2 13.54 14.76 46.62
CA VAL A 2 13.67 15.27 45.27
C VAL A 2 12.86 14.33 44.37
N SER A 3 11.82 14.86 43.71
CA SER A 3 11.07 14.17 42.68
C SER A 3 11.94 14.08 41.42
N GLN A 4 12.32 12.85 41.07
CA GLN A 4 13.02 12.59 39.81
C GLN A 4 12.02 12.72 38.66
N GLY A 5 12.21 13.72 37.81
CA GLY A 5 11.54 13.85 36.54
C GLY A 5 11.98 12.71 35.63
N ASN A 6 11.01 11.98 35.10
CA ASN A 6 11.20 11.02 34.02
C ASN A 6 11.73 11.78 32.80
N PRO A 7 12.79 11.34 32.11
CA PRO A 7 13.18 11.93 30.86
C PRO A 7 12.10 11.61 29.82
N VAL A 8 11.53 12.66 29.23
CA VAL A 8 10.74 12.58 28.00
C VAL A 8 11.70 12.06 26.95
N SER A 9 11.60 10.79 26.60
CA SER A 9 12.41 10.15 25.58
C SER A 9 12.10 10.80 24.23
N ASP A 10 13.19 11.20 23.56
CA ASP A 10 13.25 11.91 22.29
C ASP A 10 12.53 11.16 21.15
N GLY A 11 11.23 11.30 21.03
CA GLY A 11 10.47 10.81 19.88
C GLY A 11 10.90 11.46 18.54
N PHE A 12 11.66 12.55 18.61
CA PHE A 12 12.15 13.26 17.43
C PHE A 12 13.32 12.52 16.74
N GLY A 13 14.17 11.84 17.50
CA GLY A 13 15.29 11.07 16.96
C GLY A 13 14.83 9.80 16.25
N ASP A 14 13.85 9.13 16.80
CA ASP A 14 13.29 7.90 16.22
C ASP A 14 12.53 8.20 14.92
N THR A 15 11.77 9.28 14.85
CA THR A 15 11.06 9.72 13.63
C THR A 15 12.03 10.01 12.48
N ILE A 16 13.15 10.70 12.72
CA ILE A 16 14.15 10.99 11.68
C ILE A 16 14.85 9.73 11.18
N MET A 17 15.14 8.77 12.06
CA MET A 17 15.71 7.48 11.65
C MET A 17 14.77 6.71 10.75
N MET A 18 13.49 6.64 11.12
CA MET A 18 12.45 5.94 10.38
C MET A 18 12.21 6.55 8.99
N SER A 19 12.18 7.87 8.90
CA SER A 19 12.00 8.58 7.62
C SER A 19 13.12 8.25 6.63
N LYS A 20 14.37 8.20 7.09
CA LYS A 20 15.52 7.82 6.27
C LYS A 20 15.46 6.35 5.81
N GLU A 21 14.99 5.46 6.68
CA GLU A 21 14.82 4.04 6.33
C GLU A 21 13.79 3.85 5.22
N ILE A 22 12.67 4.58 5.27
CA ILE A 22 11.64 4.56 4.23
C ILE A 22 12.22 4.98 2.88
N LEU A 23 12.96 6.10 2.84
CA LEU A 23 13.58 6.59 1.61
C LEU A 23 14.60 5.57 1.05
N MET A 24 15.46 5.01 1.91
CA MET A 24 16.45 4.01 1.50
C MET A 24 15.80 2.75 0.94
N VAL A 25 14.73 2.26 1.56
CA VAL A 25 13.99 1.08 1.06
C VAL A 25 13.33 1.39 -0.27
N ALA A 26 12.70 2.57 -0.40
CA ALA A 26 12.06 2.98 -1.65
C ALA A 26 13.07 3.06 -2.80
N ASP A 27 14.23 3.68 -2.59
CA ASP A 27 15.27 3.80 -3.60
C ASP A 27 15.90 2.45 -3.95
N ALA A 28 16.18 1.60 -2.96
CA ALA A 28 16.77 0.28 -3.20
C ALA A 28 15.84 -0.61 -4.02
N VAL A 29 14.56 -0.68 -3.67
CA VAL A 29 13.57 -1.52 -4.38
C VAL A 29 13.27 -0.96 -5.77
N SER A 30 13.15 0.36 -5.92
CA SER A 30 12.96 1.01 -7.22
C SER A 30 14.09 0.68 -8.19
N ASN A 31 15.36 0.79 -7.73
CA ASN A 31 16.54 0.48 -8.55
C ASN A 31 16.67 -1.03 -8.86
N GLU A 32 16.36 -1.90 -7.90
CA GLU A 32 16.48 -3.35 -8.08
C GLU A 32 15.40 -3.91 -9.03
N LYS A 33 14.18 -3.38 -8.95
CA LYS A 33 13.01 -3.91 -9.65
C LYS A 33 12.62 -3.12 -10.90
N GLY A 34 13.21 -1.94 -11.12
CA GLY A 34 12.84 -1.08 -12.23
C GLY A 34 11.43 -0.48 -12.14
N VAL A 35 10.84 -0.48 -10.94
CA VAL A 35 9.51 0.07 -10.65
C VAL A 35 9.65 1.51 -10.18
N SER A 36 8.71 2.38 -10.56
CA SER A 36 8.76 3.79 -10.18
C SER A 36 8.72 3.98 -8.66
N ARG A 37 9.42 5.01 -8.16
CA ARG A 37 9.41 5.38 -6.73
C ARG A 37 7.98 5.57 -6.21
N ALA A 38 7.11 6.20 -7.00
CA ALA A 38 5.73 6.47 -6.63
C ALA A 38 4.97 5.18 -6.25
N VAL A 39 5.11 4.10 -7.04
CA VAL A 39 4.50 2.80 -6.74
C VAL A 39 5.04 2.20 -5.44
N ILE A 40 6.33 2.38 -5.16
CA ILE A 40 6.93 1.89 -3.91
C ILE A 40 6.39 2.68 -2.70
N PHE A 41 6.25 4.00 -2.82
CA PHE A 41 5.64 4.82 -1.76
C PHE A 41 4.19 4.44 -1.51
N GLU A 42 3.38 4.25 -2.56
CA GLU A 42 2.00 3.74 -2.43
C GLU A 42 1.95 2.39 -1.71
N ALA A 43 2.90 1.50 -2.00
CA ALA A 43 3.01 0.23 -1.31
C ALA A 43 3.35 0.39 0.18
N ILE A 44 4.24 1.32 0.53
CA ILE A 44 4.60 1.64 1.91
C ILE A 44 3.40 2.24 2.65
N GLU A 45 2.69 3.18 2.05
CA GLU A 45 1.47 3.80 2.60
C GLU A 45 0.40 2.75 2.90
N SER A 46 0.14 1.86 1.94
CA SER A 46 -0.81 0.74 2.09
C SER A 46 -0.39 -0.22 3.22
N ALA A 47 0.92 -0.49 3.34
CA ALA A 47 1.44 -1.34 4.40
C ALA A 47 1.28 -0.72 5.79
N LEU A 48 1.57 0.58 5.91
CA LEU A 48 1.41 1.34 7.16
C LEU A 48 -0.08 1.43 7.54
N ALA A 49 -0.97 1.69 6.59
CA ALA A 49 -2.41 1.70 6.83
C ALA A 49 -2.90 0.34 7.33
N THR A 50 -2.45 -0.77 6.70
CA THR A 50 -2.78 -2.13 7.14
C THR A 50 -2.26 -2.43 8.56
N ALA A 51 -1.06 -1.96 8.89
CA ALA A 51 -0.50 -2.13 10.24
C ALA A 51 -1.28 -1.32 11.27
N THR A 52 -1.69 -0.10 10.93
CA THR A 52 -2.53 0.75 11.79
C THR A 52 -3.89 0.09 12.06
N LYS A 53 -4.59 -0.39 11.02
CA LYS A 53 -5.86 -1.11 11.17
C LYS A 53 -5.74 -2.30 12.14
N LYS A 54 -4.65 -3.06 12.08
CA LYS A 54 -4.42 -4.19 12.99
C LYS A 54 -4.27 -3.81 14.46
N LEU A 55 -3.83 -2.60 14.76
CA LEU A 55 -3.76 -2.11 16.14
C LEU A 55 -5.14 -1.75 16.70
N TYR A 56 -6.04 -1.33 15.81
CA TYR A 56 -7.43 -0.97 16.14
C TYR A 56 -8.41 -2.11 15.83
N ASP A 57 -7.95 -3.37 15.87
CA ASP A 57 -8.64 -4.61 15.44
C ASP A 57 -10.09 -4.80 15.96
N ARG A 58 -10.49 -4.01 16.98
CA ARG A 58 -11.84 -4.06 17.57
C ARG A 58 -12.83 -3.05 17.00
N GLU A 59 -12.38 -2.11 16.15
CA GLU A 59 -13.19 -0.97 15.75
C GLU A 59 -13.51 -0.92 14.25
N GLU A 60 -13.05 -1.90 13.44
CA GLU A 60 -13.25 -1.93 11.97
C GLU A 60 -12.98 -0.59 11.28
N ILE A 61 -11.86 0.07 11.67
CA ILE A 61 -11.51 1.39 11.17
C ILE A 61 -10.94 1.35 9.74
N GLU A 62 -11.21 2.40 8.98
CA GLU A 62 -10.47 2.71 7.76
C GLU A 62 -9.34 3.72 8.05
N CYS A 63 -8.16 3.47 7.45
CA CYS A 63 -7.00 4.33 7.62
C CYS A 63 -6.34 4.64 6.29
N ARG A 64 -5.90 5.88 6.15
CA ARG A 64 -5.02 6.34 5.07
C ARG A 64 -3.71 6.84 5.67
N VAL A 65 -2.61 6.49 5.04
CA VAL A 65 -1.28 7.02 5.37
C VAL A 65 -0.78 7.81 4.17
N SER A 66 -0.15 8.92 4.43
CA SER A 66 0.50 9.74 3.42
C SER A 66 1.97 9.89 3.78
N VAL A 67 2.86 9.52 2.88
CA VAL A 67 4.31 9.61 3.04
C VAL A 67 4.86 10.72 2.16
N ASP A 68 5.59 11.63 2.73
CA ASP A 68 6.33 12.64 1.98
C ASP A 68 7.53 11.97 1.28
N GLN A 69 7.57 12.05 -0.04
CA GLN A 69 8.56 11.34 -0.86
C GLN A 69 9.96 11.96 -0.81
N ASP A 70 10.09 13.18 -0.31
CA ASP A 70 11.35 13.90 -0.19
C ASP A 70 11.97 13.73 1.20
N THR A 71 11.13 13.78 2.23
CA THR A 71 11.57 13.69 3.63
C THR A 71 11.43 12.29 4.20
N GLY A 72 10.52 11.46 3.70
CA GLY A 72 10.15 10.17 4.25
C GLY A 72 9.28 10.27 5.52
N GLU A 73 8.88 11.47 5.90
CA GLU A 73 7.92 11.66 7.00
C GLU A 73 6.54 11.19 6.57
N TYR A 74 5.75 10.69 7.50
CA TYR A 74 4.41 10.22 7.20
C TYR A 74 3.40 10.66 8.23
N GLU A 75 2.17 10.79 7.77
CA GLU A 75 1.00 11.12 8.57
C GLU A 75 -0.07 10.04 8.39
N THR A 76 -0.74 9.72 9.49
CA THR A 76 -1.80 8.71 9.49
C THR A 76 -3.14 9.38 9.76
N PHE A 77 -4.12 9.03 8.96
CA PHE A 77 -5.48 9.55 9.05
C PHE A 77 -6.46 8.39 9.21
N ARG A 78 -7.38 8.53 10.16
CA ARG A 78 -8.57 7.72 10.20
C ARG A 78 -9.57 8.31 9.22
N VAL A 79 -10.24 7.45 8.46
CA VAL A 79 -11.12 7.85 7.37
C VAL A 79 -12.52 7.31 7.62
N TRP A 80 -13.52 8.14 7.40
CA TRP A 80 -14.93 7.75 7.38
C TRP A 80 -15.52 8.11 6.03
N THR A 81 -16.28 7.20 5.45
CA THR A 81 -17.01 7.45 4.21
C THR A 81 -18.45 7.82 4.55
N VAL A 82 -18.95 8.88 3.95
CA VAL A 82 -20.35 9.29 4.10
C VAL A 82 -21.22 8.41 3.22
N VAL A 83 -22.13 7.66 3.85
CA VAL A 83 -23.03 6.71 3.18
C VAL A 83 -24.49 7.08 3.43
N ASP A 84 -25.37 6.49 2.61
CA ASP A 84 -26.82 6.58 2.86
C ASP A 84 -27.17 5.80 4.13
N GLU A 85 -28.25 6.20 4.81
CA GLU A 85 -28.73 5.56 6.04
C GLU A 85 -29.06 4.07 5.83
N GLU A 86 -29.49 3.71 4.62
CA GLU A 86 -29.78 2.31 4.25
C GLU A 86 -28.51 1.48 4.01
N GLU A 87 -27.37 2.12 3.71
CA GLU A 87 -26.08 1.47 3.45
C GLU A 87 -25.14 1.53 4.66
N TYR A 88 -25.57 2.16 5.77
CA TYR A 88 -24.78 2.28 6.98
C TYR A 88 -24.65 0.93 7.69
N LEU A 89 -23.45 0.35 7.68
CA LEU A 89 -23.14 -0.97 8.23
C LEU A 89 -22.02 -0.94 9.29
N GLU A 90 -21.09 0.00 9.18
CA GLU A 90 -19.84 0.00 9.92
C GLU A 90 -19.57 1.33 10.63
N GLU A 91 -19.88 1.41 11.92
CA GLU A 91 -19.71 2.60 12.76
C GLU A 91 -18.25 3.08 12.80
N GLY A 92 -17.28 2.18 12.63
CA GLY A 92 -15.85 2.47 12.68
C GLY A 92 -15.31 3.23 11.47
N SER A 93 -15.93 3.07 10.30
CA SER A 93 -15.45 3.55 8.99
C SER A 93 -16.49 4.32 8.17
N GLN A 94 -17.71 4.44 8.67
CA GLN A 94 -18.80 5.11 7.95
C GLN A 94 -19.49 6.17 8.82
N TYR A 95 -20.01 7.20 8.17
CA TYR A 95 -20.93 8.19 8.75
C TYR A 95 -22.19 8.25 7.92
N THR A 96 -23.33 8.40 8.59
CA THR A 96 -24.55 8.84 7.90
C THR A 96 -24.43 10.34 7.54
N LEU A 97 -25.27 10.81 6.60
CA LEU A 97 -25.27 12.22 6.21
C LEU A 97 -25.52 13.16 7.39
N GLU A 98 -26.37 12.73 8.37
CA GLU A 98 -26.62 13.52 9.59
C GLU A 98 -25.38 13.61 10.47
N GLN A 99 -24.68 12.51 10.69
CA GLN A 99 -23.44 12.49 11.48
C GLN A 99 -22.32 13.29 10.80
N ALA A 100 -22.21 13.20 9.47
CA ALA A 100 -21.25 13.96 8.69
C ALA A 100 -21.51 15.47 8.75
N ALA A 101 -22.79 15.89 8.71
CA ALA A 101 -23.17 17.29 8.79
C ALA A 101 -22.85 17.94 10.15
N GLU A 102 -22.70 17.16 11.22
CA GLU A 102 -22.21 17.65 12.52
C GLU A 102 -20.72 18.04 12.48
N ARG A 103 -19.94 17.42 11.57
CA ARG A 103 -18.52 17.68 11.37
C ARG A 103 -18.30 18.80 10.34
N ASP A 104 -18.86 18.61 9.16
CA ASP A 104 -18.87 19.61 8.09
C ASP A 104 -20.17 19.52 7.29
N LYS A 105 -20.89 20.65 7.22
CA LYS A 105 -22.17 20.76 6.49
C LYS A 105 -22.04 20.68 4.98
N ALA A 106 -20.81 20.73 4.45
CA ALA A 106 -20.55 20.64 3.01
C ALA A 106 -20.44 19.20 2.53
N LEU A 107 -20.31 18.21 3.44
CA LEU A 107 -20.16 16.81 3.09
C LEU A 107 -21.45 16.25 2.48
N VAL A 108 -21.27 15.46 1.42
CA VAL A 108 -22.34 14.73 0.73
C VAL A 108 -22.04 13.23 0.69
N ILE A 109 -23.05 12.43 0.36
CA ILE A 109 -22.88 10.98 0.23
C ILE A 109 -21.79 10.67 -0.80
N GLY A 110 -20.86 9.79 -0.42
CA GLY A 110 -19.66 9.44 -1.17
C GLY A 110 -18.41 10.24 -0.83
N ASP A 111 -18.54 11.32 -0.06
CA ASP A 111 -17.39 12.05 0.45
C ASP A 111 -16.72 11.30 1.60
N THR A 112 -15.48 11.69 1.90
CA THR A 112 -14.72 11.16 3.02
C THR A 112 -14.40 12.25 4.02
N TRP A 113 -14.52 11.93 5.31
CA TRP A 113 -14.01 12.72 6.42
C TRP A 113 -12.73 12.09 6.95
N GLU A 114 -11.71 12.90 7.17
CA GLU A 114 -10.41 12.42 7.67
C GLU A 114 -10.04 13.13 8.97
N GLU A 115 -9.56 12.37 9.93
CA GLU A 115 -9.01 12.88 11.19
C GLU A 115 -7.60 12.32 11.39
N LYS A 116 -6.64 13.23 11.66
CA LYS A 116 -5.26 12.82 11.93
C LYS A 116 -5.20 12.09 13.26
N ILE A 117 -4.60 10.91 13.24
CA ILE A 117 -4.32 10.09 14.41
C ILE A 117 -2.82 9.95 14.64
N ASP A 118 -2.44 9.45 15.81
CA ASP A 118 -1.04 9.21 16.13
C ASP A 118 -0.46 8.15 15.18
N ASN A 119 0.74 8.44 14.69
CA ASN A 119 1.47 7.50 13.86
C ASN A 119 1.84 6.25 14.64
N VAL A 120 1.62 5.10 14.05
CA VAL A 120 2.10 3.83 14.60
C VAL A 120 3.60 3.76 14.39
N GLU A 121 4.36 3.52 15.46
CA GLU A 121 5.78 3.27 15.34
C GLU A 121 6.04 2.11 14.35
N PHE A 122 6.94 2.33 13.41
CA PHE A 122 7.33 1.38 12.36
C PHE A 122 8.08 0.16 12.92
N GLY A 123 7.70 -0.26 14.12
CA GLY A 123 8.31 -1.37 14.83
C GLY A 123 8.24 -2.70 14.07
N ARG A 124 8.74 -3.76 14.69
CA ARG A 124 8.91 -5.11 14.09
C ARG A 124 7.69 -5.67 13.34
N ILE A 125 6.48 -5.33 13.76
CA ILE A 125 5.24 -5.84 13.16
C ILE A 125 4.95 -5.12 11.83
N ALA A 126 5.16 -3.82 11.81
CA ALA A 126 4.99 -3.00 10.61
C ALA A 126 6.01 -3.38 9.51
N ALA A 127 7.26 -3.64 9.87
CA ALA A 127 8.30 -4.01 8.91
C ALA A 127 7.98 -5.31 8.15
N GLN A 128 7.43 -6.33 8.80
CA GLN A 128 7.06 -7.58 8.13
C GLN A 128 5.84 -7.41 7.23
N THR A 129 4.82 -6.69 7.69
CA THR A 129 3.62 -6.39 6.91
C THR A 129 3.98 -5.50 5.72
N ALA A 130 4.78 -4.46 5.94
CA ALA A 130 5.29 -3.59 4.88
C ALA A 130 6.02 -4.39 3.81
N LYS A 131 6.94 -5.27 4.19
CA LYS A 131 7.67 -6.12 3.24
C LYS A 131 6.74 -6.96 2.37
N GLN A 132 5.71 -7.57 2.94
CA GLN A 132 4.74 -8.37 2.18
C GLN A 132 3.93 -7.52 1.20
N VAL A 133 3.42 -6.36 1.65
CA VAL A 133 2.63 -5.46 0.81
C VAL A 133 3.49 -4.86 -0.30
N ILE A 134 4.72 -4.43 0.01
CA ILE A 134 5.66 -3.92 -1.00
C ILE A 134 5.93 -4.99 -2.07
N VAL A 135 6.23 -6.23 -1.68
CA VAL A 135 6.47 -7.33 -2.64
C VAL A 135 5.24 -7.59 -3.51
N GLN A 136 4.04 -7.53 -2.93
CA GLN A 136 2.80 -7.72 -3.68
C GLN A 136 2.55 -6.58 -4.68
N LYS A 137 2.66 -5.32 -4.25
CA LYS A 137 2.48 -4.14 -5.11
C LYS A 137 3.52 -4.07 -6.22
N VAL A 138 4.77 -4.40 -5.93
CA VAL A 138 5.82 -4.50 -6.96
C VAL A 138 5.47 -5.55 -8.00
N ARG A 139 4.97 -6.73 -7.59
CA ARG A 139 4.52 -7.77 -8.53
C ARG A 139 3.32 -7.33 -9.37
N GLU A 140 2.39 -6.59 -8.78
CA GLU A 140 1.25 -6.01 -9.50
C GLU A 140 1.74 -5.01 -10.56
N ALA A 141 2.64 -4.10 -10.20
CA ALA A 141 3.22 -3.14 -11.13
C ALA A 141 4.06 -3.80 -12.24
N GLU A 142 4.89 -4.81 -11.91
CA GLU A 142 5.61 -5.61 -12.91
C GLU A 142 4.63 -6.27 -13.90
N ARG A 143 3.50 -6.78 -13.40
CA ARG A 143 2.45 -7.38 -14.23
C ARG A 143 1.78 -6.36 -15.15
N GLU A 144 1.46 -5.17 -14.64
CA GLU A 144 0.86 -4.09 -15.43
C GLU A 144 1.78 -3.63 -16.56
N ILE A 145 3.09 -3.53 -16.30
CA ILE A 145 4.09 -3.21 -17.32
C ILE A 145 4.06 -4.26 -18.44
N VAL A 146 4.08 -5.55 -18.07
CA VAL A 146 4.01 -6.66 -19.04
C VAL A 146 2.69 -6.62 -19.83
N ILE A 147 1.56 -6.42 -19.15
CA ILE A 147 0.25 -6.32 -19.80
C ILE A 147 0.26 -5.15 -20.81
N SER A 148 0.74 -3.98 -20.44
CA SER A 148 0.76 -2.81 -21.31
C SER A 148 1.67 -3.01 -22.54
N GLU A 149 2.79 -3.73 -22.37
CA GLU A 149 3.72 -4.03 -23.46
C GLU A 149 3.11 -5.00 -24.49
N TYR A 150 2.26 -5.93 -24.06
CA TYR A 150 1.72 -6.98 -24.92
C TYR A 150 0.23 -6.81 -25.27
N ALA A 151 -0.50 -5.90 -24.63
CA ALA A 151 -1.95 -5.70 -24.85
C ALA A 151 -2.29 -5.38 -26.33
N ASP A 152 -1.50 -4.53 -26.97
CA ASP A 152 -1.70 -4.12 -28.36
C ASP A 152 -1.14 -5.13 -29.38
N ARG A 153 -0.44 -6.15 -28.91
CA ARG A 153 0.23 -7.17 -29.74
C ARG A 153 -0.56 -8.47 -29.88
N VAL A 154 -1.83 -8.44 -29.51
CA VAL A 154 -2.73 -9.60 -29.67
C VAL A 154 -2.87 -9.96 -31.15
N GLY A 155 -2.55 -11.22 -31.50
CA GLY A 155 -2.54 -11.70 -32.88
C GLY A 155 -1.20 -11.58 -33.60
N GLU A 156 -0.18 -11.03 -32.96
CA GLU A 156 1.18 -11.01 -33.46
C GLU A 156 1.98 -12.26 -33.07
N LEU A 157 3.02 -12.56 -33.88
CA LEU A 157 3.98 -13.59 -33.52
C LEU A 157 5.03 -13.04 -32.55
N VAL A 158 5.16 -13.69 -31.40
CA VAL A 158 6.16 -13.36 -30.39
C VAL A 158 7.16 -14.50 -30.26
N ALA A 159 8.45 -14.17 -30.28
CA ALA A 159 9.51 -15.14 -30.04
C ALA A 159 9.81 -15.25 -28.53
N GLY A 160 9.99 -16.46 -28.03
CA GLY A 160 10.33 -16.73 -26.64
C GLY A 160 11.18 -17.97 -26.49
N THR A 161 11.83 -18.09 -25.34
CA THR A 161 12.62 -19.27 -24.95
C THR A 161 11.84 -20.12 -23.95
N VAL A 162 11.75 -21.45 -24.21
CA VAL A 162 11.09 -22.35 -23.28
C VAL A 162 11.85 -22.41 -21.97
N LYS A 163 11.21 -21.95 -20.88
CA LYS A 163 11.77 -21.96 -19.53
C LYS A 163 11.40 -23.22 -18.75
N LYS A 164 10.16 -23.68 -18.90
CA LYS A 164 9.67 -24.85 -18.17
C LYS A 164 8.54 -25.53 -18.93
N VAL A 165 8.60 -26.85 -18.98
CA VAL A 165 7.54 -27.72 -19.52
C VAL A 165 6.88 -28.44 -18.34
N THR A 166 5.57 -28.31 -18.21
CA THR A 166 4.75 -29.05 -17.26
C THR A 166 3.84 -30.03 -18.00
N ARG A 167 3.04 -30.79 -17.26
CA ARG A 167 2.09 -31.73 -17.88
C ARG A 167 1.03 -31.01 -18.73
N ASP A 168 0.61 -29.82 -18.31
CA ASP A 168 -0.55 -29.13 -18.87
C ASP A 168 -0.18 -27.84 -19.63
N ASN A 169 1.06 -27.33 -19.43
CA ASN A 169 1.47 -26.04 -19.97
C ASN A 169 2.96 -25.99 -20.28
N ILE A 170 3.34 -25.13 -21.21
CA ILE A 170 4.73 -24.68 -21.41
C ILE A 170 4.82 -23.21 -20.94
N ILE A 171 5.85 -22.90 -20.18
CA ILE A 171 6.19 -21.55 -19.78
C ILE A 171 7.34 -21.08 -20.66
N CYS A 172 7.10 -20.01 -21.40
CA CYS A 172 8.08 -19.38 -22.28
C CYS A 172 8.52 -18.04 -21.69
N ASP A 173 9.81 -17.79 -21.66
CA ASP A 173 10.40 -16.50 -21.34
C ASP A 173 10.42 -15.65 -22.62
N LEU A 174 9.78 -14.48 -22.56
CA LEU A 174 9.70 -13.51 -23.66
C LEU A 174 10.76 -12.41 -23.52
N GLY A 175 11.56 -12.42 -22.47
CA GLY A 175 12.46 -11.32 -22.08
C GLY A 175 11.76 -10.29 -21.19
N ASN A 176 12.53 -9.32 -20.65
CA ASN A 176 12.03 -8.21 -19.81
C ASN A 176 11.14 -8.66 -18.63
N ASN A 177 11.45 -9.79 -17.98
CA ASN A 177 10.62 -10.42 -16.95
C ASN A 177 9.21 -10.85 -17.40
N ALA A 178 8.93 -10.87 -18.70
CA ALA A 178 7.68 -11.34 -19.25
C ALA A 178 7.69 -12.86 -19.46
N GLU A 179 6.71 -13.55 -18.92
CA GLU A 179 6.52 -14.99 -19.12
C GLU A 179 5.16 -15.23 -19.80
N ALA A 180 5.17 -16.02 -20.87
CA ALA A 180 3.97 -16.50 -21.53
C ALA A 180 3.65 -17.93 -21.12
N LEU A 181 2.37 -18.19 -20.88
CA LEU A 181 1.84 -19.54 -20.66
C LEU A 181 1.22 -20.05 -21.96
N LEU A 182 1.75 -21.13 -22.50
CA LEU A 182 1.17 -21.83 -23.64
C LEU A 182 0.49 -23.11 -23.13
N PRO A 183 -0.86 -23.15 -23.12
CA PRO A 183 -1.61 -24.36 -22.77
C PRO A 183 -1.39 -25.47 -23.78
N ARG A 184 -1.40 -26.71 -23.32
CA ARG A 184 -1.08 -27.88 -24.16
C ARG A 184 -2.12 -28.16 -25.24
N ASP A 185 -3.34 -27.74 -25.04
CA ASP A 185 -4.44 -27.84 -26.01
C ASP A 185 -4.33 -26.84 -27.16
N GLN A 186 -3.39 -25.91 -27.09
CA GLN A 186 -3.09 -24.92 -28.13
C GLN A 186 -1.75 -25.15 -28.82
N MET A 187 -1.16 -26.32 -28.66
CA MET A 187 0.09 -26.73 -29.31
C MET A 187 -0.14 -27.55 -30.56
#